data_7d583b6923d24c39f6302494fc7269d2
#
_entry.id   7d583b6923d24c39f6302494fc7269d2
#
_cell.length_a   1.000
_cell.length_b   1.000
_cell.length_c   1.000
_cell.angle_alpha   90.00
_cell.angle_beta   90.00
_cell.angle_gamma   90.00
#
_symmetry.space_group_name_H-M   'P 1'
#
loop_
_entity.id
_entity.type
_entity.pdbx_description
1 polymer ?
#
loop_
_entity_poly.entity_id
_entity_poly.type
_entity_poly.pdbx_seq_one_letter_code
_entity_poly.pdbx_strand_id
1 'polypeptide(L)'
;MFILEYNILVVEDERGIRETISIFLENQGYHVFTAENGVEGLNIIQHHEIHLAVVDIMMPVMDGITMVLKLRETYDLPVIFLSAKSEDIDKIKGLNVGADDYITKPFEPLELIARVNSNLRRYSQILKLKQGYKEELHQEILQVGDLILNKDTKQVTIRNQELHLTLKEYQILELLMSQPGRVFSSEQIYESIWKEVAINTDTIMVHIRRLRKKIEEDPKNPEYIKVVWGIGYKFEVKK
;
A
#
# COMPACT_ATOMS: atom_id res chain seq x y z
N MET A 1 -4.42 -2.04 19.71
CA MET A 1 -4.36 -1.73 18.26
C MET A 1 -4.77 -0.25 18.15
N PHE A 2 -3.80 0.66 18.09
CA PHE A 2 -4.10 2.08 17.90
C PHE A 2 -4.49 2.24 16.43
N ILE A 3 -5.77 2.49 16.18
CA ILE A 3 -6.25 2.96 14.89
C ILE A 3 -5.69 4.38 14.78
N LEU A 4 -4.70 4.61 13.91
CA LEU A 4 -4.28 5.95 13.55
C LEU A 4 -5.47 6.58 12.81
N GLU A 5 -6.18 7.47 13.48
CA GLU A 5 -7.22 8.28 12.86
C GLU A 5 -6.53 9.31 11.96
N TYR A 6 -6.54 9.07 10.65
CA TYR A 6 -5.98 10.02 9.70
C TYR A 6 -7.00 11.14 9.40
N ASN A 7 -6.52 12.38 9.50
CA ASN A 7 -7.26 13.57 9.09
C ASN A 7 -6.94 13.87 7.61
N ILE A 8 -7.97 13.94 6.77
CA ILE A 8 -7.85 14.26 5.36
C ILE A 8 -8.53 15.60 5.10
N LEU A 9 -7.88 16.49 4.38
CA LEU A 9 -8.47 17.74 3.91
C LEU A 9 -8.95 17.57 2.47
N VAL A 10 -10.18 17.94 2.19
CA VAL A 10 -10.77 18.01 0.85
C VAL A 10 -11.01 19.47 0.52
N VAL A 11 -10.35 19.98 -0.53
CA VAL A 11 -10.49 21.37 -1.02
C VAL A 11 -11.09 21.32 -2.43
N GLU A 12 -12.34 21.73 -2.56
CA GLU A 12 -13.15 21.61 -3.77
C GLU A 12 -14.27 22.66 -3.72
N ASP A 13 -14.44 23.48 -4.74
CA ASP A 13 -15.45 24.53 -4.74
C ASP A 13 -16.86 24.00 -5.03
N GLU A 14 -16.99 22.95 -5.85
CA GLU A 14 -18.27 22.32 -6.12
C GLU A 14 -18.76 21.50 -4.90
N ARG A 15 -19.77 22.02 -4.22
CA ARG A 15 -20.35 21.40 -3.02
C ARG A 15 -20.70 19.92 -3.21
N GLY A 16 -21.32 19.56 -4.33
CA GLY A 16 -21.75 18.17 -4.59
C GLY A 16 -20.57 17.20 -4.71
N ILE A 17 -19.48 17.62 -5.35
CA ILE A 17 -18.25 16.83 -5.46
C ILE A 17 -17.56 16.72 -4.09
N ARG A 18 -17.45 17.84 -3.38
CA ARG A 18 -16.86 17.91 -2.05
C ARG A 18 -17.56 16.98 -1.05
N GLU A 19 -18.90 17.04 -0.98
CA GLU A 19 -19.70 16.15 -0.11
C GLU A 19 -19.55 14.68 -0.51
N THR A 20 -19.54 14.38 -1.80
CA THR A 20 -19.37 13.01 -2.30
C THR A 20 -18.02 12.42 -1.90
N ILE A 21 -16.93 13.16 -2.09
CA ILE A 21 -15.58 12.75 -1.68
C ILE A 21 -15.53 12.52 -0.18
N SER A 22 -16.11 13.44 0.61
CA SER A 22 -16.13 13.34 2.07
C SER A 22 -16.81 12.07 2.53
N ILE A 23 -18.00 11.77 2.02
CA ILE A 23 -18.75 10.54 2.35
C ILE A 23 -17.92 9.27 2.03
N PHE A 24 -17.23 9.22 0.90
CA PHE A 24 -16.41 8.06 0.56
C PHE A 24 -15.23 7.88 1.51
N LEU A 25 -14.57 8.97 1.90
CA LEU A 25 -13.43 8.93 2.82
C LEU A 25 -13.86 8.62 4.26
N GLU A 26 -14.96 9.21 4.74
CA GLU A 26 -15.54 8.93 6.06
C GLU A 26 -15.97 7.46 6.19
N ASN A 27 -16.54 6.86 5.14
CA ASN A 27 -16.88 5.44 5.11
C ASN A 27 -15.64 4.52 5.20
N GLN A 28 -14.43 5.03 4.93
CA GLN A 28 -13.18 4.31 5.15
C GLN A 28 -12.60 4.52 6.56
N GLY A 29 -13.29 5.30 7.41
CA GLY A 29 -12.86 5.59 8.78
C GLY A 29 -11.90 6.79 8.90
N TYR A 30 -11.80 7.63 7.87
CA TYR A 30 -11.03 8.87 7.94
C TYR A 30 -11.85 10.00 8.55
N HIS A 31 -11.17 10.91 9.28
CA HIS A 31 -11.76 12.18 9.67
C HIS A 31 -11.54 13.21 8.55
N VAL A 32 -12.61 13.80 8.03
CA VAL A 32 -12.54 14.66 6.85
C VAL A 32 -12.80 16.12 7.23
N PHE A 33 -11.87 17.00 6.84
CA PHE A 33 -12.02 18.45 6.85
C PHE A 33 -12.32 18.91 5.43
N THR A 34 -13.15 19.94 5.28
CA THR A 34 -13.55 20.46 3.97
C THR A 34 -13.30 21.96 3.84
N ALA A 35 -12.91 22.40 2.64
CA ALA A 35 -12.75 23.80 2.28
C ALA A 35 -13.27 24.07 0.88
N GLU A 36 -13.71 25.28 0.60
CA GLU A 36 -14.29 25.69 -0.68
C GLU A 36 -13.27 26.36 -1.61
N ASN A 37 -12.10 26.70 -1.09
CA ASN A 37 -11.02 27.36 -1.84
C ASN A 37 -9.68 27.19 -1.12
N GLY A 38 -8.58 27.53 -1.82
CA GLY A 38 -7.23 27.35 -1.27
C GLY A 38 -6.93 28.20 -0.02
N VAL A 39 -7.60 29.36 0.19
CA VAL A 39 -7.38 30.18 1.40
C VAL A 39 -7.92 29.47 2.62
N GLU A 40 -9.14 28.96 2.54
CA GLU A 40 -9.75 28.18 3.63
C GLU A 40 -8.95 26.88 3.90
N GLY A 41 -8.51 26.21 2.84
CA GLY A 41 -7.68 25.00 2.95
C GLY A 41 -6.39 25.26 3.72
N LEU A 42 -5.66 26.33 3.42
CA LEU A 42 -4.47 26.73 4.16
C LEU A 42 -4.77 27.08 5.61
N ASN A 43 -5.89 27.76 5.89
CA ASN A 43 -6.30 28.08 7.25
C ASN A 43 -6.59 26.82 8.08
N ILE A 44 -7.24 25.82 7.49
CA ILE A 44 -7.48 24.53 8.17
C ILE A 44 -6.16 23.82 8.50
N ILE A 45 -5.20 23.79 7.57
CA ILE A 45 -3.89 23.15 7.79
C ILE A 45 -3.10 23.84 8.90
N GLN A 46 -3.26 25.14 9.09
CA GLN A 46 -2.59 25.89 10.18
C GLN A 46 -3.16 25.55 11.57
N HIS A 47 -4.43 25.16 11.67
CA HIS A 47 -5.11 24.95 12.94
C HIS A 47 -5.39 23.47 13.28
N HIS A 48 -5.24 22.58 12.33
CA HIS A 48 -5.50 21.15 12.48
C HIS A 48 -4.35 20.32 11.91
N GLU A 49 -4.07 19.20 12.55
CA GLU A 49 -3.12 18.22 12.02
C GLU A 49 -3.76 17.51 10.83
N ILE A 50 -3.27 17.77 9.64
CA ILE A 50 -3.72 17.15 8.37
C ILE A 50 -2.65 16.19 7.89
N HIS A 51 -3.07 14.99 7.50
CA HIS A 51 -2.17 13.92 7.07
C HIS A 51 -2.12 13.74 5.55
N LEU A 52 -3.13 14.23 4.83
CA LEU A 52 -3.22 14.24 3.36
C LEU A 52 -4.22 15.29 2.90
N ALA A 53 -3.94 15.97 1.80
CA ALA A 53 -4.88 16.86 1.15
C ALA A 53 -5.29 16.34 -0.24
N VAL A 54 -6.60 16.39 -0.53
CA VAL A 54 -7.18 16.20 -1.86
C VAL A 54 -7.64 17.58 -2.33
N VAL A 55 -7.06 18.09 -3.42
CA VAL A 55 -7.19 19.51 -3.80
C VAL A 55 -7.61 19.62 -5.27
N ASP A 56 -8.73 20.29 -5.54
CA ASP A 56 -9.05 20.67 -6.91
C ASP A 56 -8.10 21.75 -7.41
N ILE A 57 -7.74 21.66 -8.69
CA ILE A 57 -6.85 22.62 -9.34
C ILE A 57 -7.59 23.93 -9.59
N MET A 58 -8.83 23.86 -10.09
CA MET A 58 -9.57 25.00 -10.61
C MET A 58 -10.61 25.48 -9.60
N MET A 59 -10.22 26.40 -8.74
CA MET A 59 -11.12 26.96 -7.72
C MET A 59 -11.07 28.49 -7.72
N PRO A 60 -12.17 29.17 -7.32
CA PRO A 60 -12.19 30.62 -7.14
C PRO A 60 -11.32 31.05 -5.93
N VAL A 61 -11.04 32.35 -5.84
CA VAL A 61 -10.30 33.02 -4.77
C VAL A 61 -8.81 32.62 -4.75
N MET A 62 -8.51 31.35 -4.57
CA MET A 62 -7.16 30.78 -4.67
C MET A 62 -7.27 29.38 -5.26
N ASP A 63 -6.64 29.19 -6.41
CA ASP A 63 -6.55 27.92 -7.10
C ASP A 63 -5.68 26.89 -6.33
N GLY A 64 -5.85 25.61 -6.67
CA GLY A 64 -5.14 24.52 -5.97
C GLY A 64 -3.62 24.55 -6.16
N ILE A 65 -3.13 24.98 -7.32
CA ILE A 65 -1.70 25.08 -7.59
C ILE A 65 -1.06 26.13 -6.67
N THR A 66 -1.66 27.32 -6.64
CA THR A 66 -1.20 28.42 -5.76
C THR A 66 -1.28 28.03 -4.30
N MET A 67 -2.34 27.31 -3.88
CA MET A 67 -2.45 26.77 -2.53
C MET A 67 -1.30 25.82 -2.20
N VAL A 68 -1.01 24.86 -3.06
CA VAL A 68 0.01 23.85 -2.81
C VAL A 68 1.42 24.45 -2.82
N LEU A 69 1.71 25.43 -3.67
CA LEU A 69 2.98 26.16 -3.63
C LEU A 69 3.20 26.83 -2.28
N LYS A 70 2.19 27.53 -1.73
CA LYS A 70 2.28 28.13 -0.40
C LYS A 70 2.37 27.09 0.71
N LEU A 71 1.64 25.98 0.59
CA LEU A 71 1.69 24.87 1.53
C LEU A 71 3.11 24.30 1.63
N ARG A 72 3.80 24.14 0.51
CA ARG A 72 5.15 23.56 0.44
C ARG A 72 6.23 24.46 1.06
N GLU A 73 5.96 25.73 1.33
CA GLU A 73 6.89 26.58 2.10
C GLU A 73 7.04 26.11 3.55
N THR A 74 6.03 25.42 4.10
CA THR A 74 6.02 25.08 5.54
C THR A 74 5.68 23.61 5.81
N TYR A 75 4.90 22.95 4.97
CA TYR A 75 4.35 21.61 5.20
C TYR A 75 4.74 20.63 4.11
N ASP A 76 5.01 19.40 4.51
CA ASP A 76 5.48 18.29 3.67
C ASP A 76 4.44 17.13 3.62
N LEU A 77 3.16 17.45 3.84
CA LEU A 77 2.07 16.47 3.78
C LEU A 77 1.75 16.07 2.33
N PRO A 78 1.33 14.84 2.06
CA PRO A 78 0.99 14.41 0.71
C PRO A 78 -0.23 15.13 0.15
N VAL A 79 -0.16 15.48 -1.14
CA VAL A 79 -1.21 16.18 -1.88
C VAL A 79 -1.58 15.38 -3.13
N ILE A 80 -2.89 15.13 -3.29
CA ILE A 80 -3.48 14.55 -4.49
C ILE A 80 -4.28 15.64 -5.18
N PHE A 81 -3.93 15.99 -6.43
CA PHE A 81 -4.72 16.91 -7.22
C PHE A 81 -5.92 16.24 -7.89
N LEU A 82 -7.06 16.94 -7.90
CA LEU A 82 -8.18 16.65 -8.78
C LEU A 82 -8.10 17.57 -10.01
N SER A 83 -8.18 17.01 -11.21
CA SER A 83 -8.03 17.76 -12.47
C SER A 83 -9.17 17.43 -13.43
N ALA A 84 -9.73 18.44 -14.08
CA ALA A 84 -10.74 18.27 -15.13
C ALA A 84 -10.14 17.85 -16.48
N LYS A 85 -8.82 18.03 -16.71
CA LYS A 85 -8.16 17.77 -18.00
C LYS A 85 -6.76 17.19 -17.81
N SER A 86 -6.36 16.33 -18.75
CA SER A 86 -4.99 15.83 -18.83
C SER A 86 -3.93 16.92 -19.06
N GLU A 87 -4.29 18.01 -19.74
CA GLU A 87 -3.42 19.16 -20.00
C GLU A 87 -3.00 19.92 -18.72
N ASP A 88 -3.86 19.93 -17.69
CA ASP A 88 -3.53 20.54 -16.40
C ASP A 88 -2.46 19.72 -15.67
N ILE A 89 -2.49 18.41 -15.86
CA ILE A 89 -1.48 17.48 -15.29
C ILE A 89 -0.09 17.76 -15.88
N ASP A 90 -0.03 18.07 -17.18
CA ASP A 90 1.25 18.40 -17.84
C ASP A 90 1.80 19.74 -17.34
N LYS A 91 0.94 20.72 -17.06
CA LYS A 91 1.33 21.98 -16.43
C LYS A 91 1.87 21.77 -15.02
N ILE A 92 1.22 20.94 -14.21
CA ILE A 92 1.65 20.63 -12.85
C ILE A 92 3.02 19.93 -12.86
N LYS A 93 3.21 18.94 -13.75
CA LYS A 93 4.50 18.26 -13.93
C LYS A 93 5.60 19.23 -14.39
N GLY A 94 5.27 20.15 -15.30
CA GLY A 94 6.20 21.15 -15.82
C GLY A 94 6.60 22.22 -14.78
N LEU A 95 5.71 22.55 -13.84
CA LEU A 95 5.95 23.56 -12.79
C LEU A 95 6.62 23.01 -11.53
N ASN A 96 6.85 21.72 -11.44
CA ASN A 96 7.47 21.09 -10.26
C ASN A 96 6.75 21.44 -8.93
N VAL A 97 5.41 21.53 -8.96
CA VAL A 97 4.56 22.06 -7.87
C VAL A 97 4.61 21.21 -6.60
N GLY A 98 5.21 20.01 -6.68
CA GLY A 98 5.37 19.14 -5.50
C GLY A 98 4.10 18.37 -5.11
N ALA A 99 3.22 18.07 -6.07
CA ALA A 99 2.14 17.12 -5.86
C ALA A 99 2.68 15.69 -5.84
N ASP A 100 2.08 14.85 -5.00
CA ASP A 100 2.47 13.44 -4.83
C ASP A 100 1.70 12.53 -5.78
N ASP A 101 0.48 12.94 -6.17
CA ASP A 101 -0.38 12.19 -7.08
C ASP A 101 -1.45 13.10 -7.71
N TYR A 102 -2.19 12.58 -8.70
CA TYR A 102 -3.30 13.29 -9.36
C TYR A 102 -4.39 12.31 -9.82
N ILE A 103 -5.63 12.81 -9.87
CA ILE A 103 -6.82 12.07 -10.31
C ILE A 103 -7.57 12.94 -11.31
N THR A 104 -7.95 12.39 -12.45
CA THR A 104 -8.77 13.11 -13.46
C THR A 104 -10.25 12.98 -13.15
N LYS A 105 -10.99 14.08 -13.25
CA LYS A 105 -12.46 14.12 -13.20
C LYS A 105 -13.05 13.75 -14.58
N PRO A 106 -14.10 12.90 -14.66
CA PRO A 106 -14.73 12.18 -13.55
C PRO A 106 -13.88 10.98 -13.10
N PHE A 107 -13.89 10.66 -11.82
CA PHE A 107 -13.13 9.57 -11.23
C PHE A 107 -14.04 8.54 -10.56
N GLU A 108 -13.56 7.33 -10.50
CA GLU A 108 -14.20 6.25 -9.75
C GLU A 108 -13.87 6.36 -8.25
N PRO A 109 -14.85 6.18 -7.34
CA PRO A 109 -14.61 6.22 -5.90
C PRO A 109 -13.49 5.31 -5.42
N LEU A 110 -13.39 4.11 -6.01
CA LEU A 110 -12.34 3.15 -5.67
C LEU A 110 -10.94 3.63 -6.07
N GLU A 111 -10.81 4.40 -7.14
CA GLU A 111 -9.54 5.01 -7.54
C GLU A 111 -9.08 6.04 -6.51
N LEU A 112 -9.97 6.95 -6.09
CA LEU A 112 -9.67 7.94 -5.05
C LEU A 112 -9.20 7.26 -3.76
N ILE A 113 -9.95 6.29 -3.26
CA ILE A 113 -9.62 5.55 -2.03
C ILE A 113 -8.26 4.85 -2.16
N ALA A 114 -7.98 4.18 -3.28
CA ALA A 114 -6.72 3.48 -3.50
C ALA A 114 -5.52 4.42 -3.48
N ARG A 115 -5.63 5.62 -4.09
CA ARG A 115 -4.58 6.63 -4.11
C ARG A 115 -4.37 7.27 -2.73
N VAL A 116 -5.45 7.60 -2.02
CA VAL A 116 -5.38 8.10 -0.64
C VAL A 116 -4.64 7.10 0.26
N ASN A 117 -5.04 5.82 0.24
CA ASN A 117 -4.40 4.75 1.02
C ASN A 117 -2.91 4.60 0.69
N SER A 118 -2.55 4.66 -0.61
CA SER A 118 -1.16 4.55 -1.05
C SER A 118 -0.30 5.71 -0.57
N ASN A 119 -0.80 6.94 -0.66
CA ASN A 119 -0.09 8.14 -0.23
C ASN A 119 0.04 8.22 1.29
N LEU A 120 -1.01 7.92 2.06
CA LEU A 120 -0.94 7.87 3.53
C LEU A 120 0.05 6.82 4.02
N ARG A 121 0.10 5.65 3.41
CA ARG A 121 1.07 4.61 3.77
C ARG A 121 2.52 5.08 3.57
N ARG A 122 2.85 5.73 2.45
CA ARG A 122 4.18 6.32 2.20
C ARG A 122 4.50 7.41 3.22
N TYR A 123 3.55 8.30 3.48
CA TYR A 123 3.74 9.41 4.41
C TYR A 123 3.98 8.92 5.85
N SER A 124 3.22 7.93 6.31
CA SER A 124 3.42 7.34 7.64
C SER A 124 4.82 6.72 7.81
N GLN A 125 5.36 6.10 6.77
CA GLN A 125 6.73 5.57 6.78
C GLN A 125 7.78 6.70 6.90
N ILE A 126 7.59 7.80 6.17
CA ILE A 126 8.48 8.97 6.23
C ILE A 126 8.42 9.63 7.61
N LEU A 127 7.23 9.78 8.20
CA LEU A 127 7.07 10.33 9.54
C LEU A 127 7.77 9.49 10.61
N LYS A 128 7.64 8.17 10.54
CA LYS A 128 8.35 7.24 11.43
C LYS A 128 9.87 7.41 11.34
N LEU A 129 10.40 7.60 10.14
CA LEU A 129 11.83 7.86 9.93
C LEU A 129 12.27 9.22 10.49
N LYS A 130 11.47 10.29 10.31
CA LYS A 130 11.79 11.66 10.78
C LYS A 130 11.74 11.78 12.31
N GLN A 131 10.87 11.04 12.98
CA GLN A 131 10.70 11.11 14.45
C GLN A 131 11.77 10.36 15.24
N GLY A 132 12.76 9.78 14.56
CA GLY A 132 13.85 9.05 15.26
C GLY A 132 13.36 7.87 16.09
N TYR A 133 12.11 7.48 15.93
CA TYR A 133 11.61 6.25 16.48
C TYR A 133 12.35 5.10 15.79
N LYS A 134 13.39 4.63 16.47
CA LYS A 134 13.69 3.22 16.47
C LYS A 134 12.54 2.47 17.19
N GLU A 135 11.30 2.71 16.81
CA GLU A 135 10.37 1.60 16.81
C GLU A 135 11.00 0.66 15.80
N GLU A 136 11.34 -0.52 16.27
CA GLU A 136 11.53 -1.64 15.39
C GLU A 136 10.46 -1.47 14.32
N LEU A 137 10.90 -1.12 13.11
CA LEU A 137 10.09 -1.30 11.93
C LEU A 137 9.52 -2.70 12.15
N HIS A 138 8.23 -2.81 12.48
CA HIS A 138 7.51 -4.01 12.16
C HIS A 138 7.47 -4.03 10.63
N GLN A 139 8.66 -4.17 10.06
CA GLN A 139 8.80 -4.84 8.81
C GLN A 139 8.07 -6.14 9.10
N GLU A 140 6.97 -6.38 8.41
CA GLU A 140 6.36 -7.71 8.47
C GLU A 140 7.35 -8.68 7.84
N ILE A 141 8.46 -8.89 8.57
CA ILE A 141 9.51 -9.82 8.20
C ILE A 141 9.11 -11.17 8.75
N LEU A 142 8.91 -12.10 7.84
CA LEU A 142 8.84 -13.50 8.18
C LEU A 142 10.25 -14.07 8.08
N GLN A 143 10.82 -14.50 9.21
CA GLN A 143 12.15 -15.10 9.25
C GLN A 143 12.08 -16.50 9.83
N VAL A 144 12.65 -17.45 9.11
CA VAL A 144 12.84 -18.82 9.57
C VAL A 144 14.22 -19.32 9.16
N GLY A 145 15.11 -19.45 10.13
CA GLY A 145 16.53 -19.72 9.88
C GLY A 145 17.16 -18.61 9.04
N ASP A 146 17.79 -18.99 7.94
CA ASP A 146 18.44 -18.04 7.01
C ASP A 146 17.52 -17.48 5.94
N LEU A 147 16.26 -17.93 5.89
CA LEU A 147 15.27 -17.45 4.95
C LEU A 147 14.49 -16.27 5.55
N ILE A 148 14.56 -15.14 4.89
CA ILE A 148 13.92 -13.88 5.29
C ILE A 148 13.00 -13.41 4.16
N LEU A 149 11.74 -13.16 4.46
CA LEU A 149 10.75 -12.58 3.55
C LEU A 149 10.26 -11.26 4.13
N ASN A 150 10.51 -10.17 3.44
CA ASN A 150 10.00 -8.84 3.78
C ASN A 150 8.69 -8.59 3.02
N LYS A 151 7.58 -8.53 3.74
CA LYS A 151 6.25 -8.34 3.14
C LYS A 151 6.03 -6.95 2.57
N ASP A 152 6.75 -5.94 3.07
CA ASP A 152 6.60 -4.56 2.62
C ASP A 152 7.32 -4.32 1.29
N THR A 153 8.60 -4.76 1.21
CA THR A 153 9.42 -4.60 0.00
C THR A 153 9.21 -5.72 -1.02
N LYS A 154 8.52 -6.80 -0.64
CA LYS A 154 8.35 -8.04 -1.43
C LYS A 154 9.68 -8.74 -1.76
N GLN A 155 10.72 -8.42 -1.02
CA GLN A 155 12.03 -9.06 -1.15
C GLN A 155 12.12 -10.34 -0.33
N VAL A 156 12.80 -11.32 -0.90
CA VAL A 156 13.12 -12.56 -0.23
C VAL A 156 14.63 -12.77 -0.28
N THR A 157 15.23 -13.07 0.85
CA THR A 157 16.66 -13.39 0.93
C THR A 157 16.86 -14.73 1.63
N ILE A 158 17.87 -15.45 1.21
CA ILE A 158 18.37 -16.67 1.90
C ILE A 158 19.87 -16.60 2.00
N ARG A 159 20.43 -16.87 3.20
CA ARG A 159 21.88 -16.78 3.46
C ARG A 159 22.49 -15.47 2.97
N ASN A 160 21.78 -14.35 3.20
CA ASN A 160 22.13 -13.00 2.77
C ASN A 160 22.21 -12.80 1.23
N GLN A 161 21.65 -13.71 0.43
CA GLN A 161 21.53 -13.55 -1.02
C GLN A 161 20.07 -13.30 -1.42
N GLU A 162 19.86 -12.30 -2.25
CA GLU A 162 18.52 -11.98 -2.76
C GLU A 162 18.02 -13.06 -3.72
N LEU A 163 16.77 -13.48 -3.54
CA LEU A 163 16.10 -14.47 -4.39
C LEU A 163 15.08 -13.82 -5.31
N HIS A 164 15.23 -14.08 -6.61
CA HIS A 164 14.22 -13.69 -7.58
C HIS A 164 13.12 -14.75 -7.67
N LEU A 165 11.95 -14.39 -7.08
CA LEU A 165 10.74 -15.20 -7.15
C LEU A 165 9.75 -14.59 -8.13
N THR A 166 9.00 -15.45 -8.83
CA THR A 166 7.81 -14.99 -9.56
C THR A 166 6.72 -14.60 -8.56
N LEU A 167 5.75 -13.78 -8.97
CA LEU A 167 4.66 -13.33 -8.10
C LEU A 167 3.96 -14.51 -7.40
N LYS A 168 3.68 -15.59 -8.12
CA LYS A 168 3.02 -16.78 -7.55
C LYS A 168 3.91 -17.56 -6.59
N GLU A 169 5.19 -17.70 -6.88
CA GLU A 169 6.16 -18.29 -5.96
C GLU A 169 6.26 -17.48 -4.67
N TYR A 170 6.33 -16.14 -4.78
CA TYR A 170 6.35 -15.25 -3.63
C TYR A 170 5.08 -15.41 -2.77
N GLN A 171 3.90 -15.34 -3.38
CA GLN A 171 2.62 -15.45 -2.67
C GLN A 171 2.44 -16.80 -1.96
N ILE A 172 2.88 -17.91 -2.59
CA ILE A 172 2.85 -19.24 -1.96
C ILE A 172 3.81 -19.27 -0.76
N LEU A 173 5.03 -18.75 -0.91
CA LEU A 173 6.01 -18.70 0.17
C LEU A 173 5.50 -17.85 1.34
N GLU A 174 4.96 -16.66 1.07
CA GLU A 174 4.37 -15.77 2.07
C GLU A 174 3.22 -16.45 2.82
N LEU A 175 2.30 -17.14 2.12
CA LEU A 175 1.19 -17.88 2.74
C LEU A 175 1.72 -18.95 3.70
N LEU A 176 2.67 -19.77 3.26
CA LEU A 176 3.21 -20.86 4.05
C LEU A 176 4.06 -20.37 5.25
N MET A 177 4.87 -19.32 5.06
CA MET A 177 5.69 -18.72 6.11
C MET A 177 4.88 -17.93 7.13
N SER A 178 3.72 -17.39 6.78
CA SER A 178 2.87 -16.65 7.71
C SER A 178 2.18 -17.53 8.75
N GLN A 179 2.09 -18.85 8.52
CA GLN A 179 1.50 -19.82 9.44
C GLN A 179 2.37 -21.10 9.54
N PRO A 180 3.55 -21.01 10.15
CA PRO A 180 4.47 -22.12 10.25
C PRO A 180 3.83 -23.31 10.99
N GLY A 181 4.07 -24.52 10.48
CA GLY A 181 3.51 -25.76 11.04
C GLY A 181 2.09 -26.07 10.55
N ARG A 182 1.35 -25.10 10.05
CA ARG A 182 0.02 -25.36 9.47
C ARG A 182 0.14 -26.08 8.13
N VAL A 183 -0.69 -27.09 7.95
CA VAL A 183 -0.80 -27.82 6.67
C VAL A 183 -1.87 -27.15 5.82
N PHE A 184 -1.51 -26.82 4.59
CA PHE A 184 -2.42 -26.30 3.56
C PHE A 184 -2.59 -27.36 2.47
N SER A 185 -3.83 -27.67 2.10
CA SER A 185 -4.06 -28.50 0.93
C SER A 185 -3.73 -27.75 -0.37
N SER A 186 -3.54 -28.48 -1.45
CA SER A 186 -3.29 -27.86 -2.76
C SER A 186 -4.43 -26.94 -3.18
N GLU A 187 -5.67 -27.32 -2.88
CA GLU A 187 -6.87 -26.51 -3.12
C GLU A 187 -6.85 -25.22 -2.30
N GLN A 188 -6.54 -25.30 -1.01
CA GLN A 188 -6.45 -24.14 -0.13
C GLN A 188 -5.37 -23.15 -0.58
N ILE A 189 -4.22 -23.65 -1.02
CA ILE A 189 -3.15 -22.79 -1.58
C ILE A 189 -3.64 -22.14 -2.87
N TYR A 190 -4.27 -22.91 -3.78
CA TYR A 190 -4.78 -22.41 -5.03
C TYR A 190 -5.81 -21.28 -4.79
N GLU A 191 -6.86 -21.54 -4.03
CA GLU A 191 -7.92 -20.58 -3.74
C GLU A 191 -7.39 -19.30 -3.05
N SER A 192 -6.44 -19.46 -2.14
CA SER A 192 -5.81 -18.32 -1.45
C SER A 192 -5.03 -17.40 -2.40
N ILE A 193 -4.39 -17.97 -3.44
CA ILE A 193 -3.46 -17.25 -4.32
C ILE A 193 -4.11 -16.77 -5.62
N TRP A 194 -5.01 -17.59 -6.20
CA TRP A 194 -5.69 -17.23 -7.46
C TRP A 194 -7.04 -16.56 -7.24
N LYS A 195 -7.59 -16.65 -6.01
CA LYS A 195 -8.92 -16.10 -5.65
C LYS A 195 -10.07 -16.70 -6.47
N GLU A 196 -9.88 -17.90 -6.97
CA GLU A 196 -10.81 -18.68 -7.79
C GLU A 196 -10.96 -20.08 -7.20
N VAL A 197 -12.06 -20.75 -7.51
CA VAL A 197 -12.25 -22.16 -7.12
C VAL A 197 -11.22 -23.04 -7.80
N ALA A 198 -10.63 -23.96 -7.05
CA ALA A 198 -9.57 -24.82 -7.54
C ALA A 198 -10.11 -25.81 -8.60
N ILE A 199 -9.73 -25.60 -9.87
CA ILE A 199 -10.07 -26.48 -10.98
C ILE A 199 -8.93 -27.48 -11.26
N ASN A 200 -7.69 -27.03 -11.17
CA ASN A 200 -6.50 -27.85 -11.36
C ASN A 200 -5.42 -27.47 -10.35
N THR A 201 -5.17 -28.37 -9.42
CA THR A 201 -4.20 -28.18 -8.31
C THR A 201 -2.77 -28.65 -8.66
N ASP A 202 -2.54 -29.30 -9.80
CA ASP A 202 -1.22 -29.77 -10.23
C ASP A 202 -0.23 -28.60 -10.38
N THR A 203 -0.76 -27.41 -10.68
CA THR A 203 0.01 -26.17 -10.75
C THR A 203 0.76 -25.89 -9.43
N ILE A 204 0.16 -26.21 -8.28
CA ILE A 204 0.79 -26.00 -6.97
C ILE A 204 2.06 -26.82 -6.83
N MET A 205 2.01 -28.09 -7.22
CA MET A 205 3.18 -28.98 -7.17
C MET A 205 4.36 -28.43 -8.00
N VAL A 206 4.06 -27.83 -9.16
CA VAL A 206 5.08 -27.22 -10.03
C VAL A 206 5.72 -26.01 -9.34
N HIS A 207 4.92 -25.12 -8.73
CA HIS A 207 5.43 -23.96 -8.00
C HIS A 207 6.22 -24.37 -6.74
N ILE A 208 5.74 -25.32 -5.97
CA ILE A 208 6.47 -25.89 -4.81
C ILE A 208 7.82 -26.45 -5.24
N ARG A 209 7.87 -27.22 -6.33
CA ARG A 209 9.13 -27.76 -6.85
C ARG A 209 10.11 -26.65 -7.26
N ARG A 210 9.61 -25.56 -7.88
CA ARG A 210 10.45 -24.41 -8.26
C ARG A 210 10.94 -23.65 -7.03
N LEU A 211 10.07 -23.41 -6.04
CA LEU A 211 10.45 -22.81 -4.77
C LEU A 211 11.54 -23.60 -4.07
N ARG A 212 11.37 -24.91 -3.91
CA ARG A 212 12.38 -25.77 -3.31
C ARG A 212 13.75 -25.66 -3.98
N LYS A 213 13.78 -25.60 -5.32
CA LYS A 213 15.03 -25.40 -6.05
C LYS A 213 15.74 -24.09 -5.72
N LYS A 214 15.02 -23.09 -5.22
CA LYS A 214 15.55 -21.76 -4.90
C LYS A 214 15.91 -21.61 -3.43
N ILE A 215 15.14 -22.24 -2.52
CA ILE A 215 15.30 -22.04 -1.08
C ILE A 215 15.94 -23.22 -0.34
N GLU A 216 15.84 -24.43 -0.86
CA GLU A 216 16.40 -25.64 -0.21
C GLU A 216 17.82 -25.93 -0.67
N GLU A 217 18.64 -26.45 0.22
CA GLU A 217 19.97 -26.98 -0.19
C GLU A 217 19.82 -28.25 -1.02
N ASP A 218 18.99 -29.18 -0.55
CA ASP A 218 18.59 -30.36 -1.30
C ASP A 218 17.08 -30.35 -1.55
N PRO A 219 16.62 -30.02 -2.76
CA PRO A 219 15.19 -30.02 -3.09
C PRO A 219 14.49 -31.37 -2.93
N LYS A 220 15.23 -32.49 -2.88
CA LYS A 220 14.68 -33.83 -2.68
C LYS A 220 14.47 -34.12 -1.18
N ASN A 221 15.29 -33.51 -0.31
CA ASN A 221 15.18 -33.59 1.13
C ASN A 221 14.94 -32.20 1.72
N PRO A 222 13.79 -31.56 1.43
CA PRO A 222 13.54 -30.17 1.74
C PRO A 222 13.52 -29.93 3.27
N GLU A 223 14.07 -28.81 3.71
CA GLU A 223 14.08 -28.42 5.12
C GLU A 223 12.92 -27.48 5.46
N TYR A 224 12.57 -26.56 4.58
CA TYR A 224 11.53 -25.53 4.79
C TYR A 224 10.15 -25.99 4.38
N ILE A 225 9.95 -26.39 3.11
CA ILE A 225 8.63 -26.77 2.63
C ILE A 225 8.48 -28.29 2.66
N LYS A 226 7.77 -28.81 3.65
CA LYS A 226 7.52 -30.25 3.83
C LYS A 226 6.21 -30.67 3.16
N VAL A 227 6.21 -31.90 2.65
CA VAL A 227 4.98 -32.59 2.20
C VAL A 227 4.36 -33.30 3.41
N VAL A 228 3.06 -33.16 3.56
CA VAL A 228 2.26 -34.03 4.42
C VAL A 228 1.44 -34.92 3.50
N TRP A 229 1.87 -36.18 3.39
CA TRP A 229 1.34 -37.14 2.43
C TRP A 229 -0.18 -37.26 2.51
N GLY A 230 -0.85 -37.17 1.36
CA GLY A 230 -2.30 -37.23 1.25
C GLY A 230 -3.06 -35.99 1.71
N ILE A 231 -2.35 -34.94 2.22
CA ILE A 231 -2.99 -33.73 2.77
C ILE A 231 -2.51 -32.48 2.04
N GLY A 232 -1.20 -32.22 1.94
CA GLY A 232 -0.69 -31.00 1.30
C GLY A 232 0.71 -30.62 1.74
N TYR A 233 0.93 -29.32 1.96
CA TYR A 233 2.23 -28.73 2.25
C TYR A 233 2.21 -27.89 3.53
N LYS A 234 3.31 -27.89 4.27
CA LYS A 234 3.54 -27.02 5.44
C LYS A 234 4.91 -26.38 5.36
N PHE A 235 5.04 -25.23 6.01
CA PHE A 235 6.34 -24.64 6.29
C PHE A 235 6.83 -25.10 7.67
N GLU A 236 8.06 -25.60 7.76
CA GLU A 236 8.62 -26.10 9.00
C GLU A 236 9.63 -25.10 9.59
N VAL A 237 9.53 -24.84 10.88
CA VAL A 237 10.50 -24.04 11.62
C VAL A 237 11.59 -24.98 12.10
N LYS A 238 12.84 -24.74 11.68
CA LYS A 238 13.99 -25.41 12.34
C LYS A 238 13.98 -25.06 13.84
N LYS A 239 13.99 -26.04 14.70
CA LYS A 239 14.27 -25.87 16.11
C LYS A 239 15.74 -25.57 16.32
#